data_42b62b5a6ff8347fe322e9cbdcfdb2d4
#
_entry.id   42b62b5a6ff8347fe322e9cbdcfdb2d4
#
_cell.length_a   1.000
_cell.length_b   1.000
_cell.length_c   1.000
_cell.angle_alpha   90.00
_cell.angle_beta   90.00
_cell.angle_gamma   90.00
#
_symmetry.space_group_name_H-M   'P 1'
#
loop_
_entity.id
_entity.type
_entity.pdbx_description
1 polymer ?
#
loop_
_entity_poly.entity_id
_entity_poly.type
_entity_poly.pdbx_seq_one_letter_code
_entity_poly.pdbx_strand_id
1 'polypeptide(L)'
;MNIDGEPYRTIWRDPDRPEVVQLIDQRLLPFEFSVVDVTGSAQMAQVIADMVVRGAGLIGAAAGYGMMLAAQEAAELGPDARSGHMAAASDRLAASRPTAVNLAWALGRQHEALEGLIDAQLLVETARAEADRIADEDAAWCRRIGEHGRPLIEDIHRRTGRTVNVLTHCNAGWLAFVDHGTATAPIYAAHDAGIPVHVWVDETRPRNQGARLTAWELGQHGVPHTVIVDNAGGHLMQHGLVDLVVTGSDRTTFTGDVANKIGTYLKALAADDNDIPFYVALPSSTLDWETRDGVRGTPIEERNSAEVTHIGGALGDRVVDVRLTPVGTDAANYAFDVTPARLVSGLITERGVCAATEDGILSLFPERRPS
;
A
#
# COMPACT_ATOMS: atom_id res chain seq x y z
N MET A 1 12.00 -7.50 4.28
CA MET A 1 12.63 -7.69 2.94
C MET A 1 14.09 -7.27 2.99
N ASN A 2 14.87 -7.50 1.94
CA ASN A 2 16.30 -7.17 1.93
C ASN A 2 16.62 -6.03 0.99
N ILE A 3 17.57 -5.19 1.38
CA ILE A 3 18.19 -4.16 0.55
C ILE A 3 19.70 -4.44 0.56
N ASP A 4 20.28 -4.72 -0.59
CA ASP A 4 21.69 -5.07 -0.74
C ASP A 4 22.15 -6.22 0.20
N GLY A 5 21.22 -7.14 0.49
CA GLY A 5 21.44 -8.30 1.36
C GLY A 5 21.15 -8.08 2.86
N GLU A 6 20.88 -6.84 3.28
CA GLU A 6 20.55 -6.50 4.66
C GLU A 6 19.02 -6.45 4.86
N PRO A 7 18.49 -6.98 6.00
CA PRO A 7 17.07 -6.98 6.28
C PRO A 7 16.57 -5.58 6.67
N TYR A 8 15.49 -5.14 6.03
CA TYR A 8 14.83 -3.88 6.32
C TYR A 8 13.32 -4.06 6.47
N ARG A 9 12.72 -3.22 7.32
CA ARG A 9 11.31 -2.81 7.26
C ARG A 9 11.22 -1.43 6.61
N THR A 10 10.04 -1.06 6.16
CA THR A 10 9.82 0.28 5.55
C THR A 10 9.72 1.37 6.61
N ILE A 11 9.26 1.01 7.81
CA ILE A 11 9.17 1.85 9.00
C ILE A 11 9.45 1.00 10.25
N TRP A 12 10.21 1.56 11.19
CA TRP A 12 10.54 0.88 12.46
C TRP A 12 10.93 1.90 13.54
N ARG A 13 10.92 1.50 14.80
CA ARG A 13 11.55 2.28 15.86
C ARG A 13 13.06 2.04 15.88
N ASP A 14 13.83 3.11 16.07
CA ASP A 14 15.28 3.00 16.24
C ASP A 14 15.59 2.12 17.48
N PRO A 15 16.37 1.04 17.35
CA PRO A 15 16.67 0.14 18.46
C PRO A 15 17.47 0.79 19.60
N ASP A 16 18.30 1.79 19.28
CA ASP A 16 19.13 2.52 20.25
C ASP A 16 18.43 3.75 20.81
N ARG A 17 17.46 4.31 20.07
CA ARG A 17 16.65 5.48 20.43
C ARG A 17 15.16 5.16 20.27
N PRO A 18 14.55 4.38 21.18
CA PRO A 18 13.18 3.84 21.00
C PRO A 18 12.08 4.91 20.95
N GLU A 19 12.41 6.17 21.23
CA GLU A 19 11.56 7.35 21.04
C GLU A 19 11.58 7.87 19.59
N VAL A 20 12.51 7.43 18.75
CA VAL A 20 12.64 7.84 17.35
C VAL A 20 12.05 6.78 16.43
N VAL A 21 11.31 7.21 15.43
CA VAL A 21 10.81 6.37 14.35
C VAL A 21 11.67 6.59 13.11
N GLN A 22 12.17 5.51 12.54
CA GLN A 22 12.93 5.52 11.30
C GLN A 22 12.08 5.00 10.15
N LEU A 23 12.25 5.59 8.96
CA LEU A 23 11.54 5.18 7.76
C LEU A 23 12.35 5.45 6.49
N ILE A 24 12.04 4.72 5.43
CA ILE A 24 12.69 4.89 4.12
C ILE A 24 12.03 6.05 3.37
N ASP A 25 12.82 7.04 2.92
CA ASP A 25 12.31 8.10 2.04
C ASP A 25 12.12 7.59 0.62
N GLN A 26 10.87 7.21 0.30
CA GLN A 26 10.52 6.63 -1.00
C GLN A 26 10.55 7.65 -2.15
N ARG A 27 10.62 8.95 -1.86
CA ARG A 27 10.70 9.99 -2.89
C ARG A 27 12.04 9.96 -3.62
N LEU A 28 13.07 9.47 -2.94
CA LEU A 28 14.43 9.39 -3.48
C LEU A 28 14.68 8.11 -4.28
N LEU A 29 13.93 7.04 -4.02
CA LEU A 29 14.05 5.77 -4.76
C LEU A 29 13.63 5.94 -6.23
N PRO A 30 14.27 5.23 -7.17
CA PRO A 30 15.35 4.23 -7.00
C PRO A 30 16.75 4.85 -6.99
N PHE A 31 16.88 6.16 -7.03
CA PHE A 31 18.15 6.86 -7.29
C PHE A 31 19.03 6.99 -6.04
N GLU A 32 18.41 7.07 -4.87
CA GLU A 32 19.08 7.18 -3.58
C GLU A 32 18.28 6.41 -2.53
N PHE A 33 18.99 5.62 -1.71
CA PHE A 33 18.42 4.99 -0.53
C PHE A 33 18.74 5.86 0.69
N SER A 34 17.72 6.35 1.37
CA SER A 34 17.84 7.23 2.53
C SER A 34 16.86 6.85 3.62
N VAL A 35 17.33 6.87 4.86
CA VAL A 35 16.53 6.66 6.07
C VAL A 35 16.35 8.00 6.77
N VAL A 36 15.13 8.30 7.18
CA VAL A 36 14.75 9.55 7.85
C VAL A 36 14.34 9.24 9.29
N ASP A 37 14.89 10.02 10.23
CA ASP A 37 14.46 10.04 11.63
C ASP A 37 13.24 10.95 11.80
N VAL A 38 12.20 10.43 12.47
CA VAL A 38 10.98 11.17 12.83
C VAL A 38 10.86 11.17 14.35
N THR A 39 10.83 12.36 14.94
CA THR A 39 10.87 12.57 16.39
C THR A 39 9.62 13.25 16.96
N GLY A 40 8.66 13.61 16.10
CA GLY A 40 7.43 14.30 16.53
C GLY A 40 6.22 13.99 15.67
N SER A 41 5.03 14.09 16.29
CA SER A 41 3.74 13.77 15.64
C SER A 41 3.44 14.68 14.45
N ALA A 42 3.80 15.97 14.54
CA ALA A 42 3.63 16.92 13.43
C ALA A 42 4.54 16.60 12.25
N GLN A 43 5.78 16.14 12.51
CA GLN A 43 6.70 15.68 11.48
C GLN A 43 6.16 14.41 10.80
N MET A 44 5.59 13.47 11.56
CA MET A 44 4.96 12.27 10.97
C MET A 44 3.80 12.63 10.05
N ALA A 45 2.92 13.55 10.44
CA ALA A 45 1.85 14.02 9.57
C ALA A 45 2.39 14.64 8.26
N GLN A 46 3.48 15.42 8.34
CA GLN A 46 4.14 15.99 7.17
C GLN A 46 4.77 14.91 6.27
N VAL A 47 5.42 13.90 6.86
CA VAL A 47 5.99 12.73 6.16
C VAL A 47 4.93 12.00 5.33
N ILE A 48 3.72 11.84 5.87
CA ILE A 48 2.59 11.21 5.17
C ILE A 48 2.07 12.14 4.05
N ALA A 49 1.87 13.43 4.35
CA ALA A 49 1.37 14.41 3.39
C ALA A 49 2.30 14.59 2.18
N ASP A 50 3.61 14.66 2.41
CA ASP A 50 4.65 14.83 1.39
C ASP A 50 5.00 13.54 0.65
N MET A 51 4.34 12.43 1.01
CA MET A 51 4.58 11.09 0.44
C MET A 51 6.04 10.62 0.57
N VAL A 52 6.70 10.96 1.68
CA VAL A 52 7.96 10.31 2.10
C VAL A 52 7.68 8.82 2.28
N VAL A 53 6.54 8.51 2.89
CA VAL A 53 5.92 7.18 2.91
C VAL A 53 4.57 7.21 2.19
N ARG A 54 4.19 6.11 1.57
CA ARG A 54 2.97 5.96 0.78
C ARG A 54 2.54 4.49 0.72
N GLY A 55 1.29 4.22 0.36
CA GLY A 55 0.69 2.89 0.31
C GLY A 55 -0.18 2.62 1.54
N ALA A 56 -1.19 1.76 1.36
CA ALA A 56 -2.28 1.60 2.32
C ALA A 56 -1.77 1.21 3.72
N GLY A 57 -1.09 0.07 3.87
CA GLY A 57 -0.63 -0.42 5.17
C GLY A 57 0.42 0.47 5.81
N LEU A 58 1.39 0.97 5.02
CA LEU A 58 2.45 1.82 5.55
C LEU A 58 1.93 3.15 6.12
N ILE A 59 0.92 3.76 5.47
CA ILE A 59 0.29 4.98 6.00
C ILE A 59 -0.42 4.67 7.33
N GLY A 60 -1.02 3.48 7.47
CA GLY A 60 -1.60 3.02 8.74
C GLY A 60 -0.55 2.86 9.83
N ALA A 61 0.55 2.17 9.55
CA ALA A 61 1.66 2.02 10.51
C ALA A 61 2.27 3.37 10.89
N ALA A 62 2.47 4.27 9.91
CA ALA A 62 2.96 5.63 10.15
C ALA A 62 2.01 6.43 11.05
N ALA A 63 0.69 6.31 10.88
CA ALA A 63 -0.29 6.95 11.75
C ALA A 63 -0.22 6.37 13.17
N GLY A 64 -0.07 5.06 13.33
CA GLY A 64 0.13 4.40 14.62
C GLY A 64 1.36 4.94 15.35
N TYR A 65 2.49 5.01 14.66
CA TYR A 65 3.71 5.62 15.23
C TYR A 65 3.57 7.13 15.45
N GLY A 66 2.81 7.84 14.61
CA GLY A 66 2.49 9.25 14.81
C GLY A 66 1.76 9.51 16.13
N MET A 67 0.83 8.63 16.51
CA MET A 67 0.14 8.69 17.81
C MET A 67 1.06 8.31 18.98
N MET A 68 1.99 7.38 18.79
CA MET A 68 3.04 7.09 19.77
C MET A 68 3.89 8.34 20.06
N LEU A 69 4.34 9.05 19.01
CA LEU A 69 5.10 10.28 19.15
C LEU A 69 4.27 11.36 19.84
N ALA A 70 2.97 11.48 19.50
CA ALA A 70 2.05 12.40 20.19
C ALA A 70 1.91 12.09 21.67
N ALA A 71 1.88 10.81 22.06
CA ALA A 71 1.82 10.40 23.46
C ALA A 71 3.10 10.77 24.24
N GLN A 72 4.27 10.68 23.60
CA GLN A 72 5.54 11.14 24.18
C GLN A 72 5.53 12.66 24.39
N GLU A 73 5.10 13.43 23.38
CA GLU A 73 4.93 14.88 23.51
C GLU A 73 3.92 15.25 24.62
N ALA A 74 2.81 14.53 24.70
CA ALA A 74 1.76 14.74 25.69
C ALA A 74 2.23 14.44 27.12
N ALA A 75 3.15 13.48 27.30
CA ALA A 75 3.68 13.13 28.62
C ALA A 75 4.41 14.28 29.32
N GLU A 76 5.02 15.17 28.53
CA GLU A 76 5.70 16.37 29.03
C GLU A 76 4.72 17.48 29.43
N LEU A 77 3.42 17.33 29.14
CA LEU A 77 2.38 18.31 29.43
C LEU A 77 1.66 18.00 30.75
N GLY A 78 1.05 19.03 31.33
CA GLY A 78 0.14 18.84 32.46
C GLY A 78 -1.10 17.99 32.07
N PRO A 79 -1.73 17.29 33.06
CA PRO A 79 -2.83 16.34 32.77
C PRO A 79 -3.97 16.95 31.96
N ASP A 80 -4.35 18.19 32.21
CA ASP A 80 -5.44 18.88 31.51
C ASP A 80 -5.15 19.16 30.03
N ALA A 81 -3.87 19.31 29.66
CA ALA A 81 -3.45 19.61 28.30
C ALA A 81 -3.23 18.33 27.43
N ARG A 82 -3.02 17.17 28.07
CA ARG A 82 -2.70 15.92 27.37
C ARG A 82 -3.77 15.49 26.39
N SER A 83 -5.02 15.43 26.83
CA SER A 83 -6.14 15.00 26.00
C SER A 83 -6.31 15.90 24.78
N GLY A 84 -6.21 17.23 24.97
CA GLY A 84 -6.27 18.19 23.86
C GLY A 84 -5.12 18.03 22.86
N HIS A 85 -3.91 17.75 23.34
CA HIS A 85 -2.74 17.49 22.49
C HIS A 85 -2.91 16.23 21.65
N MET A 86 -3.35 15.12 22.28
CA MET A 86 -3.61 13.85 21.58
C MET A 86 -4.69 13.99 20.52
N ALA A 87 -5.78 14.70 20.82
CA ALA A 87 -6.85 14.97 19.86
C ALA A 87 -6.33 15.80 18.66
N ALA A 88 -5.60 16.87 18.92
CA ALA A 88 -5.04 17.73 17.87
C ALA A 88 -4.00 17.00 16.99
N ALA A 89 -3.21 16.09 17.57
CA ALA A 89 -2.28 15.25 16.82
C ALA A 89 -3.02 14.25 15.93
N SER A 90 -4.05 13.60 16.45
CA SER A 90 -4.91 12.69 15.67
C SER A 90 -5.57 13.40 14.50
N ASP A 91 -6.17 14.58 14.72
CA ASP A 91 -6.80 15.37 13.65
C ASP A 91 -5.79 15.78 12.57
N ARG A 92 -4.57 16.14 12.97
CA ARG A 92 -3.49 16.48 12.03
C ARG A 92 -3.05 15.29 11.20
N LEU A 93 -2.92 14.12 11.80
CA LEU A 93 -2.60 12.87 11.10
C LEU A 93 -3.74 12.50 10.13
N ALA A 94 -4.98 12.56 10.57
CA ALA A 94 -6.16 12.30 9.73
C ALA A 94 -6.22 13.23 8.51
N ALA A 95 -5.93 14.52 8.71
CA ALA A 95 -5.93 15.53 7.65
C ALA A 95 -4.80 15.34 6.62
N SER A 96 -3.72 14.58 6.94
CA SER A 96 -2.60 14.34 6.02
C SER A 96 -3.01 13.52 4.78
N ARG A 97 -3.94 12.57 4.91
CA ARG A 97 -4.51 11.76 3.82
C ARG A 97 -5.95 11.35 4.15
N PRO A 98 -6.94 12.25 3.96
CA PRO A 98 -8.33 12.03 4.44
C PRO A 98 -9.05 10.84 3.81
N THR A 99 -8.61 10.38 2.64
CA THR A 99 -9.23 9.27 1.91
C THR A 99 -8.64 7.90 2.26
N ALA A 100 -7.56 7.85 3.06
CA ALA A 100 -6.84 6.62 3.37
C ALA A 100 -7.53 5.82 4.49
N VAL A 101 -8.14 4.69 4.15
CA VAL A 101 -8.87 3.80 5.09
C VAL A 101 -7.95 3.31 6.20
N ASN A 102 -6.76 2.84 5.85
CA ASN A 102 -5.79 2.30 6.81
C ASN A 102 -5.31 3.33 7.83
N LEU A 103 -5.23 4.61 7.43
CA LEU A 103 -4.89 5.69 8.37
C LEU A 103 -5.98 5.85 9.42
N ALA A 104 -7.24 5.96 8.99
CA ALA A 104 -8.38 6.08 9.90
C ALA A 104 -8.51 4.85 10.82
N TRP A 105 -8.29 3.64 10.26
CA TRP A 105 -8.28 2.39 11.02
C TRP A 105 -7.20 2.39 12.12
N ALA A 106 -5.98 2.80 11.81
CA ALA A 106 -4.88 2.83 12.79
C ALA A 106 -5.11 3.88 13.89
N LEU A 107 -5.64 5.06 13.52
CA LEU A 107 -6.05 6.07 14.52
C LEU A 107 -7.15 5.55 15.44
N GLY A 108 -8.16 4.85 14.88
CA GLY A 108 -9.23 4.22 15.67
C GLY A 108 -8.68 3.22 16.68
N ARG A 109 -7.74 2.37 16.28
CA ARG A 109 -7.05 1.41 17.16
C ARG A 109 -6.28 2.11 18.29
N GLN A 110 -5.56 3.17 17.96
CA GLN A 110 -4.86 3.97 18.98
C GLN A 110 -5.84 4.62 19.96
N HIS A 111 -6.95 5.19 19.47
CA HIS A 111 -7.97 5.78 20.33
C HIS A 111 -8.57 4.75 21.28
N GLU A 112 -8.93 3.57 20.78
CA GLU A 112 -9.48 2.48 21.60
C GLU A 112 -8.48 2.04 22.69
N ALA A 113 -7.21 1.86 22.33
CA ALA A 113 -6.17 1.44 23.26
C ALA A 113 -5.86 2.49 24.33
N LEU A 114 -6.02 3.78 24.02
CA LEU A 114 -5.67 4.89 24.91
C LEU A 114 -6.87 5.45 25.68
N GLU A 115 -8.07 4.91 25.47
CA GLU A 115 -9.30 5.40 26.10
C GLU A 115 -9.19 5.38 27.64
N GLY A 116 -9.47 6.50 28.28
CA GLY A 116 -9.49 6.64 29.74
C GLY A 116 -8.11 6.68 30.42
N LEU A 117 -7.01 6.62 29.69
CA LEU A 117 -5.66 6.70 30.26
C LEU A 117 -5.30 8.14 30.64
N ILE A 118 -5.01 8.35 31.94
CA ILE A 118 -4.61 9.66 32.51
C ILE A 118 -3.12 9.68 32.86
N ASP A 119 -2.57 8.53 33.28
CA ASP A 119 -1.15 8.42 33.64
C ASP A 119 -0.26 8.60 32.42
N ALA A 120 0.76 9.46 32.53
CA ALA A 120 1.63 9.83 31.42
C ALA A 120 2.50 8.68 30.93
N GLN A 121 3.03 7.89 31.87
CA GLN A 121 3.89 6.77 31.53
C GLN A 121 3.09 5.65 30.85
N LEU A 122 1.93 5.32 31.42
CA LEU A 122 1.05 4.30 30.85
C LEU A 122 0.54 4.71 29.46
N LEU A 123 0.25 6.00 29.24
CA LEU A 123 -0.13 6.54 27.93
C LEU A 123 0.94 6.27 26.89
N VAL A 124 2.20 6.60 27.19
CA VAL A 124 3.34 6.39 26.28
C VAL A 124 3.58 4.89 26.04
N GLU A 125 3.58 4.07 27.08
CA GLU A 125 3.80 2.64 26.98
C GLU A 125 2.71 1.95 26.13
N THR A 126 1.44 2.32 26.35
CA THR A 126 0.32 1.76 25.61
C THR A 126 0.32 2.20 24.15
N ALA A 127 0.53 3.50 23.87
CA ALA A 127 0.62 4.02 22.51
C ALA A 127 1.75 3.35 21.71
N ARG A 128 2.89 3.13 22.37
CA ARG A 128 4.05 2.44 21.78
C ARG A 128 3.72 0.98 21.46
N ALA A 129 3.17 0.26 22.43
CA ALA A 129 2.80 -1.15 22.26
C ALA A 129 1.78 -1.33 21.14
N GLU A 130 0.82 -0.41 21.02
CA GLU A 130 -0.18 -0.48 19.94
C GLU A 130 0.41 -0.12 18.58
N ALA A 131 1.29 0.87 18.48
CA ALA A 131 1.99 1.20 17.24
C ALA A 131 2.84 0.03 16.72
N ASP A 132 3.60 -0.61 17.62
CA ASP A 132 4.38 -1.81 17.28
C ASP A 132 3.47 -2.95 16.83
N ARG A 133 2.33 -3.15 17.51
CA ARG A 133 1.35 -4.20 17.15
C ARG A 133 0.75 -3.94 15.76
N ILE A 134 0.37 -2.70 15.44
CA ILE A 134 -0.12 -2.32 14.11
C ILE A 134 0.91 -2.66 13.04
N ALA A 135 2.18 -2.30 13.25
CA ALA A 135 3.25 -2.57 12.30
C ALA A 135 3.55 -4.08 12.15
N ASP A 136 3.58 -4.83 13.24
CA ASP A 136 3.83 -6.27 13.22
C ASP A 136 2.67 -7.06 12.59
N GLU A 137 1.43 -6.66 12.85
CA GLU A 137 0.24 -7.25 12.21
C GLU A 137 0.23 -6.99 10.71
N ASP A 138 0.55 -5.76 10.27
CA ASP A 138 0.64 -5.42 8.84
C ASP A 138 1.63 -6.35 8.12
N ALA A 139 2.86 -6.48 8.64
CA ALA A 139 3.87 -7.37 8.09
C ALA A 139 3.42 -8.84 8.09
N ALA A 140 2.80 -9.31 9.18
CA ALA A 140 2.31 -10.68 9.31
C ALA A 140 1.13 -10.97 8.36
N TRP A 141 0.25 -10.01 8.14
CA TRP A 141 -0.86 -10.12 7.19
C TRP A 141 -0.35 -10.18 5.75
N CYS A 142 0.59 -9.31 5.40
CA CYS A 142 1.21 -9.32 4.07
C CYS A 142 1.89 -10.67 3.77
N ARG A 143 2.62 -11.24 4.74
CA ARG A 143 3.20 -12.58 4.59
C ARG A 143 2.13 -13.65 4.33
N ARG A 144 1.01 -13.65 5.07
CA ARG A 144 -0.11 -14.59 4.87
C ARG A 144 -0.79 -14.40 3.52
N ILE A 145 -0.93 -13.16 3.04
CA ILE A 145 -1.43 -12.87 1.69
C ILE A 145 -0.53 -13.55 0.64
N GLY A 146 0.77 -13.50 0.83
CA GLY A 146 1.73 -14.22 -0.02
C GLY A 146 1.51 -15.74 0.01
N GLU A 147 1.35 -16.31 1.21
CA GLU A 147 1.08 -17.74 1.41
C GLU A 147 -0.22 -18.18 0.73
N HIS A 148 -1.29 -17.39 0.83
CA HIS A 148 -2.60 -17.69 0.22
C HIS A 148 -2.64 -17.43 -1.28
N GLY A 149 -1.88 -16.46 -1.79
CA GLY A 149 -1.85 -16.14 -3.21
C GLY A 149 -0.89 -17.02 -4.01
N ARG A 150 0.18 -17.56 -3.38
CA ARG A 150 1.15 -18.44 -4.06
C ARG A 150 0.51 -19.58 -4.83
N PRO A 151 -0.48 -20.34 -4.30
CA PRO A 151 -1.09 -21.45 -5.02
C PRO A 151 -1.71 -21.07 -6.36
N LEU A 152 -2.16 -19.83 -6.53
CA LEU A 152 -2.71 -19.34 -7.81
C LEU A 152 -1.62 -19.32 -8.90
N ILE A 153 -0.41 -18.90 -8.56
CA ILE A 153 0.76 -18.89 -9.45
C ILE A 153 1.24 -20.32 -9.69
N GLU A 154 1.34 -21.12 -8.63
CA GLU A 154 1.77 -22.51 -8.68
C GLU A 154 0.87 -23.36 -9.58
N ASP A 155 -0.45 -23.17 -9.51
CA ASP A 155 -1.42 -23.87 -10.35
C ASP A 155 -1.26 -23.54 -11.83
N ILE A 156 -0.95 -22.29 -12.17
CA ILE A 156 -0.67 -21.90 -13.55
C ILE A 156 0.62 -22.59 -14.03
N HIS A 157 1.69 -22.54 -13.24
CA HIS A 157 2.95 -23.22 -13.57
C HIS A 157 2.74 -24.74 -13.77
N ARG A 158 2.03 -25.38 -12.84
CA ARG A 158 1.76 -26.82 -12.91
C ARG A 158 0.98 -27.22 -14.18
N ARG A 159 0.03 -26.38 -14.63
CA ARG A 159 -0.77 -26.63 -15.83
C ARG A 159 -0.02 -26.38 -17.12
N THR A 160 0.87 -25.39 -17.13
CA THR A 160 1.52 -24.92 -18.36
C THR A 160 2.94 -25.42 -18.54
N GLY A 161 3.63 -25.79 -17.46
CA GLY A 161 5.03 -26.21 -17.47
C GLY A 161 6.04 -25.09 -17.80
N ARG A 162 5.57 -23.83 -17.89
CA ARG A 162 6.41 -22.68 -18.27
C ARG A 162 6.48 -21.62 -17.17
N THR A 163 7.34 -20.61 -17.37
CA THR A 163 7.36 -19.40 -16.53
C THR A 163 5.98 -18.75 -16.50
N VAL A 164 5.53 -18.36 -15.31
CA VAL A 164 4.26 -17.66 -15.10
C VAL A 164 4.50 -16.16 -15.24
N ASN A 165 3.80 -15.55 -16.19
CA ASN A 165 3.89 -14.12 -16.45
C ASN A 165 2.79 -13.38 -15.68
N VAL A 166 3.17 -12.63 -14.66
CA VAL A 166 2.27 -11.84 -13.82
C VAL A 166 2.35 -10.37 -14.23
N LEU A 167 1.20 -9.73 -14.48
CA LEU A 167 1.15 -8.29 -14.67
C LEU A 167 0.72 -7.63 -13.36
N THR A 168 1.40 -6.55 -12.97
CA THR A 168 1.04 -5.74 -11.80
C THR A 168 1.04 -4.26 -12.12
N HIS A 169 0.26 -3.49 -11.37
CA HIS A 169 0.09 -2.05 -11.55
C HIS A 169 0.30 -1.31 -10.23
N CYS A 170 0.97 -0.17 -10.26
CA CYS A 170 1.38 0.63 -9.11
C CYS A 170 2.47 -0.07 -8.26
N ASN A 171 2.57 0.32 -7.00
CA ASN A 171 3.35 -0.38 -6.01
C ASN A 171 2.45 -0.76 -4.83
N ALA A 172 2.12 -2.03 -4.75
CA ALA A 172 1.55 -2.69 -3.59
C ALA A 172 2.50 -3.81 -3.11
N GLY A 173 3.80 -3.52 -3.19
CA GLY A 173 4.88 -4.31 -2.65
C GLY A 173 5.21 -3.91 -1.21
N TRP A 174 6.34 -4.40 -0.70
CA TRP A 174 6.74 -4.16 0.68
C TRP A 174 6.97 -2.67 1.00
N LEU A 175 7.34 -1.85 0.01
CA LEU A 175 7.42 -0.39 0.17
C LEU A 175 6.06 0.29 0.44
N ALA A 176 4.93 -0.37 0.18
CA ALA A 176 3.59 0.13 0.48
C ALA A 176 3.04 -0.33 1.84
N PHE A 177 3.78 -1.16 2.54
CA PHE A 177 3.46 -1.83 3.79
C PHE A 177 4.68 -1.78 4.73
N VAL A 178 4.60 -2.45 5.85
CA VAL A 178 5.76 -2.56 6.74
C VAL A 178 6.77 -3.57 6.21
N ASP A 179 6.27 -4.70 5.66
CA ASP A 179 7.08 -5.73 5.02
C ASP A 179 6.21 -6.58 4.06
N HIS A 180 6.85 -7.38 3.16
CA HIS A 180 6.27 -8.33 2.20
C HIS A 180 5.38 -7.71 1.10
N GLY A 181 4.58 -6.70 1.39
CA GLY A 181 3.57 -6.16 0.47
C GLY A 181 2.34 -7.05 0.33
N THR A 182 1.44 -6.69 -0.58
CA THR A 182 0.23 -7.47 -0.88
C THR A 182 0.25 -8.05 -2.29
N ALA A 183 0.27 -7.21 -3.34
CA ALA A 183 0.29 -7.71 -4.72
C ALA A 183 1.61 -8.44 -5.06
N THR A 184 2.73 -8.02 -4.50
CA THR A 184 4.03 -8.66 -4.74
C THR A 184 4.28 -9.85 -3.81
N ALA A 185 3.60 -9.95 -2.67
CA ALA A 185 3.80 -11.05 -1.71
C ALA A 185 3.55 -12.45 -2.32
N PRO A 186 2.49 -12.72 -3.11
CA PRO A 186 2.35 -14.00 -3.82
C PRO A 186 3.48 -14.26 -4.82
N ILE A 187 4.00 -13.20 -5.45
CA ILE A 187 5.10 -13.28 -6.42
C ILE A 187 6.40 -13.68 -5.70
N TYR A 188 6.72 -13.01 -4.59
CA TYR A 188 7.87 -13.37 -3.77
C TYR A 188 7.76 -14.79 -3.22
N ALA A 189 6.60 -15.17 -2.69
CA ALA A 189 6.37 -16.50 -2.17
C ALA A 189 6.49 -17.60 -3.23
N ALA A 190 6.10 -17.31 -4.49
CA ALA A 190 6.28 -18.23 -5.61
C ALA A 190 7.75 -18.31 -6.03
N HIS A 191 8.43 -17.18 -6.17
CA HIS A 191 9.85 -17.11 -6.54
C HIS A 191 10.74 -17.83 -5.52
N ASP A 192 10.52 -17.58 -4.22
CA ASP A 192 11.26 -18.23 -3.12
C ASP A 192 11.00 -19.74 -3.04
N ALA A 193 9.84 -20.19 -3.49
CA ALA A 193 9.53 -21.62 -3.64
C ALA A 193 10.13 -22.24 -4.91
N GLY A 194 10.89 -21.48 -5.70
CA GLY A 194 11.54 -21.96 -6.94
C GLY A 194 10.59 -22.07 -8.14
N ILE A 195 9.39 -21.47 -8.07
CA ILE A 195 8.46 -21.41 -9.20
C ILE A 195 8.94 -20.33 -10.17
N PRO A 196 9.17 -20.65 -11.46
CA PRO A 196 9.61 -19.67 -12.43
C PRO A 196 8.52 -18.61 -12.65
N VAL A 197 8.81 -17.36 -12.30
CA VAL A 197 7.93 -16.21 -12.50
C VAL A 197 8.65 -15.11 -13.27
N HIS A 198 7.90 -14.34 -14.04
CA HIS A 198 8.32 -13.08 -14.66
C HIS A 198 7.24 -12.03 -14.43
N VAL A 199 7.61 -10.81 -14.08
CA VAL A 199 6.67 -9.74 -13.76
C VAL A 199 6.68 -8.64 -14.81
N TRP A 200 5.55 -8.38 -15.43
CA TRP A 200 5.28 -7.17 -16.20
C TRP A 200 4.88 -6.07 -15.24
N VAL A 201 5.67 -5.02 -15.15
CA VAL A 201 5.46 -3.91 -14.21
C VAL A 201 4.99 -2.69 -15.01
N ASP A 202 3.71 -2.31 -14.87
CA ASP A 202 3.24 -1.03 -15.39
C ASP A 202 4.02 0.12 -14.76
N GLU A 203 4.51 1.08 -15.55
CA GLU A 203 5.25 2.24 -15.02
C GLU A 203 4.44 3.05 -14.01
N THR A 204 3.13 3.11 -14.19
CA THR A 204 2.13 3.76 -13.31
C THR A 204 2.27 5.28 -13.25
N ARG A 205 1.96 5.94 -14.39
CA ARG A 205 1.82 7.39 -14.41
C ARG A 205 0.71 7.87 -13.43
N PRO A 206 0.81 9.10 -12.85
CA PRO A 206 1.84 10.10 -13.11
C PRO A 206 3.13 9.96 -12.28
N ARG A 207 3.08 9.31 -11.09
CA ARG A 207 4.23 9.26 -10.15
C ARG A 207 5.20 8.10 -10.40
N ASN A 208 4.90 7.23 -11.34
CA ASN A 208 5.75 6.10 -11.75
C ASN A 208 6.09 5.12 -10.61
N GLN A 209 5.10 4.81 -9.74
CA GLN A 209 5.32 3.90 -8.60
C GLN A 209 5.75 2.49 -9.07
N GLY A 210 5.27 2.04 -10.23
CA GLY A 210 5.71 0.79 -10.81
C GLY A 210 7.18 0.84 -11.24
N ALA A 211 7.52 1.81 -12.09
CA ALA A 211 8.88 1.95 -12.61
C ALA A 211 9.91 2.29 -11.52
N ARG A 212 9.53 3.09 -10.51
CA ARG A 212 10.44 3.57 -9.48
C ARG A 212 10.55 2.66 -8.27
N LEU A 213 9.43 2.09 -7.82
CA LEU A 213 9.36 1.36 -6.56
C LEU A 213 9.20 -0.15 -6.79
N THR A 214 8.21 -0.59 -7.60
CA THR A 214 7.99 -2.03 -7.81
C THR A 214 9.16 -2.68 -8.54
N ALA A 215 9.68 -2.05 -9.60
CA ALA A 215 10.84 -2.57 -10.29
C ALA A 215 12.08 -2.61 -9.39
N TRP A 216 12.27 -1.60 -8.53
CA TRP A 216 13.39 -1.56 -7.60
C TRP A 216 13.29 -2.68 -6.56
N GLU A 217 12.13 -2.87 -5.92
CA GLU A 217 11.98 -3.91 -4.90
C GLU A 217 12.07 -5.34 -5.47
N LEU A 218 11.52 -5.57 -6.70
CA LEU A 218 11.67 -6.84 -7.40
C LEU A 218 13.14 -7.13 -7.74
N GLY A 219 13.87 -6.08 -8.16
CA GLY A 219 15.31 -6.17 -8.41
C GLY A 219 16.12 -6.52 -7.16
N GLN A 220 15.81 -5.90 -6.01
CA GLN A 220 16.45 -6.22 -4.73
C GLN A 220 16.19 -7.67 -4.28
N HIS A 221 15.03 -8.23 -4.63
CA HIS A 221 14.70 -9.63 -4.33
C HIS A 221 15.16 -10.62 -5.42
N GLY A 222 15.68 -10.14 -6.55
CA GLY A 222 16.13 -10.98 -7.66
C GLY A 222 15.01 -11.57 -8.53
N VAL A 223 13.78 -11.04 -8.45
CA VAL A 223 12.64 -11.49 -9.26
C VAL A 223 12.77 -10.95 -10.68
N PRO A 224 12.74 -11.80 -11.73
CA PRO A 224 12.76 -11.38 -13.12
C PRO A 224 11.56 -10.48 -13.46
N HIS A 225 11.81 -9.29 -14.00
CA HIS A 225 10.74 -8.36 -14.32
C HIS A 225 11.10 -7.48 -15.53
N THR A 226 10.08 -6.86 -16.13
CA THR A 226 10.20 -5.89 -17.22
C THR A 226 9.22 -4.75 -17.00
N VAL A 227 9.71 -3.52 -16.99
CA VAL A 227 8.86 -2.33 -16.92
C VAL A 227 8.24 -2.06 -18.29
N ILE A 228 6.95 -1.76 -18.30
CA ILE A 228 6.18 -1.42 -19.50
C ILE A 228 5.43 -0.10 -19.28
N VAL A 229 5.08 0.57 -20.39
CA VAL A 229 4.17 1.72 -20.32
C VAL A 229 2.78 1.25 -19.94
N ASP A 230 2.02 2.08 -19.23
CA ASP A 230 0.70 1.71 -18.67
C ASP A 230 -0.28 1.14 -19.71
N ASN A 231 -0.22 1.59 -20.94
CA ASN A 231 -1.12 1.13 -22.00
C ASN A 231 -0.68 -0.18 -22.69
N ALA A 232 0.51 -0.72 -22.38
CA ALA A 232 1.01 -1.95 -23.02
C ALA A 232 0.37 -3.22 -22.45
N GLY A 233 -0.19 -3.19 -21.23
CA GLY A 233 -0.75 -4.38 -20.58
C GLY A 233 -1.80 -5.10 -21.44
N GLY A 234 -2.77 -4.37 -22.00
CA GLY A 234 -3.79 -4.95 -22.89
C GLY A 234 -3.20 -5.59 -24.15
N HIS A 235 -2.16 -4.97 -24.74
CA HIS A 235 -1.44 -5.57 -25.88
C HIS A 235 -0.80 -6.90 -25.50
N LEU A 236 -0.13 -6.97 -24.36
CA LEU A 236 0.49 -8.21 -23.87
C LEU A 236 -0.55 -9.31 -23.62
N MET A 237 -1.71 -8.95 -23.07
CA MET A 237 -2.83 -9.87 -22.82
C MET A 237 -3.36 -10.46 -24.13
N GLN A 238 -3.60 -9.64 -25.15
CA GLN A 238 -4.04 -10.07 -26.49
C GLN A 238 -3.06 -11.04 -27.17
N HIS A 239 -1.78 -11.00 -26.79
CA HIS A 239 -0.73 -11.87 -27.37
C HIS A 239 -0.41 -13.08 -26.48
N GLY A 240 -1.18 -13.34 -25.42
CA GLY A 240 -0.99 -14.47 -24.51
C GLY A 240 0.30 -14.39 -23.70
N LEU A 241 0.80 -13.17 -23.43
CA LEU A 241 2.03 -12.93 -22.69
C LEU A 241 1.78 -12.61 -21.21
N VAL A 242 0.53 -12.64 -20.77
CA VAL A 242 0.12 -12.48 -19.37
C VAL A 242 -0.75 -13.68 -18.95
N ASP A 243 -0.44 -14.29 -17.83
CA ASP A 243 -1.18 -15.42 -17.28
C ASP A 243 -2.10 -15.01 -16.14
N LEU A 244 -1.77 -13.93 -15.45
CA LEU A 244 -2.39 -13.48 -14.22
C LEU A 244 -2.14 -12.00 -14.04
N VAL A 245 -3.17 -11.27 -13.62
CA VAL A 245 -3.01 -9.90 -13.11
C VAL A 245 -3.19 -9.91 -11.60
N VAL A 246 -2.25 -9.30 -10.85
CA VAL A 246 -2.37 -9.09 -9.41
C VAL A 246 -2.10 -7.64 -9.09
N THR A 247 -3.08 -6.97 -8.48
CA THR A 247 -2.94 -5.59 -8.00
C THR A 247 -3.18 -5.49 -6.49
N GLY A 248 -2.79 -4.39 -5.89
CA GLY A 248 -3.23 -4.04 -4.54
C GLY A 248 -4.57 -3.33 -4.53
N SER A 249 -4.91 -2.78 -3.37
CA SER A 249 -6.09 -1.92 -3.17
C SER A 249 -5.75 -0.80 -2.21
N ASP A 250 -6.23 0.41 -2.50
CA ASP A 250 -6.25 1.52 -1.55
C ASP A 250 -7.54 1.51 -0.70
N ARG A 251 -8.63 0.92 -1.24
CA ARG A 251 -9.91 0.67 -0.55
C ARG A 251 -10.69 -0.40 -1.31
N THR A 252 -11.18 -1.40 -0.63
CA THR A 252 -12.12 -2.38 -1.18
C THR A 252 -13.44 -2.29 -0.42
N THR A 253 -14.54 -2.08 -1.13
CA THR A 253 -15.85 -2.02 -0.50
C THR A 253 -16.27 -3.39 0.01
N PHE A 254 -17.20 -3.38 0.94
CA PHE A 254 -17.84 -4.57 1.49
C PHE A 254 -18.55 -5.46 0.41
N THR A 255 -18.86 -4.90 -0.77
CA THR A 255 -19.46 -5.63 -1.90
C THR A 255 -18.43 -6.07 -2.94
N GLY A 256 -17.15 -5.75 -2.75
CA GLY A 256 -16.05 -6.22 -3.59
C GLY A 256 -15.59 -5.25 -4.68
N ASP A 257 -16.14 -4.02 -4.76
CA ASP A 257 -15.59 -2.99 -5.64
C ASP A 257 -14.24 -2.51 -5.10
N VAL A 258 -13.26 -2.30 -5.98
CA VAL A 258 -11.88 -2.01 -5.61
C VAL A 258 -11.46 -0.63 -6.12
N ALA A 259 -11.19 0.30 -5.22
CA ALA A 259 -10.49 1.54 -5.54
C ALA A 259 -8.98 1.30 -5.43
N ASN A 260 -8.27 1.60 -6.50
CA ASN A 260 -6.81 1.49 -6.56
C ASN A 260 -6.25 2.56 -7.51
N LYS A 261 -4.93 2.62 -7.61
CA LYS A 261 -4.23 3.58 -8.48
C LYS A 261 -4.86 3.65 -9.87
N ILE A 262 -5.06 4.90 -10.36
CA ILE A 262 -5.61 5.17 -11.69
C ILE A 262 -4.95 4.28 -12.75
N GLY A 263 -5.77 3.65 -13.62
CA GLY A 263 -5.35 2.66 -14.60
C GLY A 263 -5.65 1.20 -14.22
N THR A 264 -5.99 0.92 -12.96
CA THR A 264 -6.35 -0.42 -12.49
C THR A 264 -7.61 -0.93 -13.17
N TYR A 265 -8.65 -0.08 -13.29
CA TYR A 265 -9.89 -0.42 -14.00
C TYR A 265 -9.65 -0.81 -15.46
N LEU A 266 -8.76 -0.08 -16.17
CA LEU A 266 -8.41 -0.42 -17.55
C LEU A 266 -7.71 -1.78 -17.67
N LYS A 267 -6.88 -2.15 -16.67
CA LYS A 267 -6.23 -3.46 -16.64
C LYS A 267 -7.25 -4.58 -16.38
N ALA A 268 -8.21 -4.33 -15.50
CA ALA A 268 -9.28 -5.30 -15.22
C ALA A 268 -10.18 -5.52 -16.43
N LEU A 269 -10.53 -4.46 -17.18
CA LEU A 269 -11.28 -4.58 -18.43
C LEU A 269 -10.50 -5.35 -19.49
N ALA A 270 -9.21 -5.08 -19.66
CA ALA A 270 -8.38 -5.81 -20.62
C ALA A 270 -8.19 -7.29 -20.22
N ALA A 271 -8.10 -7.57 -18.92
CA ALA A 271 -8.01 -8.94 -18.42
C ALA A 271 -9.30 -9.72 -18.67
N ASP A 272 -10.47 -9.11 -18.41
CA ASP A 272 -11.79 -9.71 -18.68
C ASP A 272 -12.00 -10.00 -20.17
N ASP A 273 -11.66 -9.06 -21.06
CA ASP A 273 -11.75 -9.21 -22.52
C ASP A 273 -10.85 -10.32 -23.09
N ASN A 274 -9.81 -10.72 -22.35
CA ASN A 274 -8.85 -11.75 -22.76
C ASN A 274 -8.87 -13.01 -21.89
N ASP A 275 -9.92 -13.23 -21.08
CA ASP A 275 -10.09 -14.39 -20.19
C ASP A 275 -8.91 -14.59 -19.21
N ILE A 276 -8.24 -13.50 -18.79
CA ILE A 276 -7.13 -13.53 -17.84
C ILE A 276 -7.63 -13.25 -16.44
N PRO A 277 -7.32 -14.09 -15.44
CA PRO A 277 -7.75 -13.85 -14.07
C PRO A 277 -7.12 -12.59 -13.49
N PHE A 278 -7.97 -11.74 -12.87
CA PHE A 278 -7.60 -10.49 -12.21
C PHE A 278 -7.86 -10.61 -10.71
N TYR A 279 -6.79 -10.70 -9.92
CA TYR A 279 -6.86 -10.76 -8.46
C TYR A 279 -6.45 -9.46 -7.80
N VAL A 280 -7.07 -9.17 -6.66
CA VAL A 280 -6.73 -8.03 -5.82
C VAL A 280 -6.28 -8.52 -4.45
N ALA A 281 -5.07 -8.12 -4.04
CA ALA A 281 -4.46 -8.53 -2.80
C ALA A 281 -4.48 -7.38 -1.79
N LEU A 282 -5.08 -7.61 -0.61
CA LEU A 282 -5.29 -6.59 0.41
C LEU A 282 -5.43 -7.18 1.81
N PRO A 283 -4.98 -6.49 2.87
CA PRO A 283 -5.30 -6.87 4.24
C PRO A 283 -6.70 -6.38 4.64
N SER A 284 -7.26 -6.96 5.68
CA SER A 284 -8.58 -6.57 6.21
C SER A 284 -8.68 -5.12 6.67
N SER A 285 -7.56 -4.47 7.01
CA SER A 285 -7.48 -3.03 7.31
C SER A 285 -7.80 -2.12 6.12
N THR A 286 -7.80 -2.67 4.90
CA THR A 286 -8.14 -1.95 3.66
C THR A 286 -9.61 -2.14 3.26
N LEU A 287 -10.34 -3.04 3.95
CA LEU A 287 -11.77 -3.24 3.70
C LEU A 287 -12.60 -2.08 4.29
N ASP A 288 -13.43 -1.51 3.43
CA ASP A 288 -14.45 -0.52 3.82
C ASP A 288 -15.78 -1.26 4.06
N TRP A 289 -16.13 -1.39 5.33
CA TRP A 289 -17.30 -2.14 5.77
C TRP A 289 -18.62 -1.37 5.64
N GLU A 290 -18.59 -0.12 5.21
CA GLU A 290 -19.76 0.76 5.14
C GLU A 290 -20.20 1.01 3.69
N THR A 291 -19.24 1.20 2.78
CA THR A 291 -19.52 1.55 1.37
C THR A 291 -19.95 0.31 0.57
N ARG A 292 -21.13 0.40 -0.08
CA ARG A 292 -21.68 -0.69 -0.92
C ARG A 292 -21.49 -0.45 -2.42
N ASP A 293 -21.52 0.79 -2.89
CA ASP A 293 -21.31 1.16 -4.29
C ASP A 293 -19.99 1.93 -4.37
N GLY A 294 -18.94 1.23 -4.76
CA GLY A 294 -17.60 1.80 -4.81
C GLY A 294 -17.46 2.91 -5.85
N VAL A 295 -18.14 2.78 -6.99
CA VAL A 295 -18.05 3.77 -8.09
C VAL A 295 -18.61 5.12 -7.68
N ARG A 296 -19.70 5.13 -6.88
CA ARG A 296 -20.38 6.36 -6.45
C ARG A 296 -19.98 6.82 -5.06
N GLY A 297 -19.64 5.87 -4.18
CA GLY A 297 -19.38 6.14 -2.75
C GLY A 297 -17.93 6.36 -2.39
N THR A 298 -16.97 5.92 -3.24
CA THR A 298 -15.54 6.11 -2.93
C THR A 298 -15.09 7.51 -3.32
N PRO A 299 -14.57 8.31 -2.38
CA PRO A 299 -14.00 9.61 -2.70
C PRO A 299 -12.70 9.44 -3.51
N ILE A 300 -12.63 10.05 -4.68
CA ILE A 300 -11.45 10.05 -5.54
C ILE A 300 -10.63 11.31 -5.27
N GLU A 301 -9.41 11.12 -4.79
CA GLU A 301 -8.46 12.20 -4.56
C GLU A 301 -8.00 12.79 -5.90
N GLU A 302 -8.18 14.09 -6.08
CA GLU A 302 -7.58 14.85 -7.18
C GLU A 302 -6.31 15.53 -6.66
N ARG A 303 -5.18 15.21 -7.29
CA ARG A 303 -3.86 15.64 -6.86
C ARG A 303 -3.32 16.79 -7.71
N ASN A 304 -2.16 17.33 -7.31
CA ASN A 304 -1.52 18.41 -8.04
C ASN A 304 -1.23 18.01 -9.51
N SER A 305 -1.72 18.83 -10.45
CA SER A 305 -1.54 18.64 -11.90
C SER A 305 -0.07 18.65 -12.33
N ALA A 306 0.83 19.24 -11.52
CA ALA A 306 2.26 19.21 -11.78
C ALA A 306 2.82 17.76 -11.87
N GLU A 307 2.23 16.81 -11.13
CA GLU A 307 2.62 15.40 -11.23
C GLU A 307 2.37 14.81 -12.64
N VAL A 308 1.35 15.32 -13.37
CA VAL A 308 1.04 14.91 -14.74
C VAL A 308 1.93 15.63 -15.75
N THR A 309 2.13 16.94 -15.56
CA THR A 309 2.86 17.79 -16.51
C THR A 309 4.37 17.69 -16.41
N HIS A 310 4.88 17.09 -15.33
CA HIS A 310 6.32 16.88 -15.10
C HIS A 310 6.61 15.41 -14.80
N ILE A 311 7.86 15.03 -14.96
CA ILE A 311 8.38 13.71 -14.60
C ILE A 311 9.77 13.85 -13.97
N GLY A 312 9.96 13.21 -12.83
CA GLY A 312 11.27 13.13 -12.18
C GLY A 312 12.11 12.01 -12.77
N GLY A 313 13.39 12.28 -12.99
CA GLY A 313 14.34 11.30 -13.50
C GLY A 313 15.79 11.66 -13.21
N ALA A 314 16.71 10.72 -13.43
CA ALA A 314 18.14 10.94 -13.25
C ALA A 314 18.75 11.60 -14.49
N LEU A 315 19.57 12.63 -14.27
CA LEU A 315 20.44 13.26 -15.27
C LEU A 315 21.88 13.28 -14.72
N GLY A 316 22.66 12.28 -15.10
CA GLY A 316 23.92 12.00 -14.42
C GLY A 316 23.68 11.70 -12.95
N ASP A 317 24.39 12.38 -12.06
CA ASP A 317 24.30 12.20 -10.61
C ASP A 317 23.19 13.06 -9.94
N ARG A 318 22.32 13.70 -10.72
CA ARG A 318 21.25 14.55 -10.18
C ARG A 318 19.88 14.01 -10.56
N VAL A 319 18.95 14.07 -9.61
CA VAL A 319 17.53 13.89 -9.89
C VAL A 319 16.95 15.25 -10.30
N VAL A 320 16.27 15.27 -11.45
CA VAL A 320 15.68 16.49 -12.03
C VAL A 320 14.22 16.25 -12.38
N ASP A 321 13.42 17.30 -12.27
CA ASP A 321 12.04 17.32 -12.74
C ASP A 321 12.00 17.95 -14.14
N VAL A 322 11.43 17.22 -15.10
CA VAL A 322 11.35 17.63 -16.51
C VAL A 322 9.89 17.84 -16.90
N ARG A 323 9.59 19.00 -17.49
CA ARG A 323 8.26 19.27 -18.02
C ARG A 323 8.01 18.50 -19.31
N LEU A 324 6.86 17.81 -19.38
CA LEU A 324 6.44 17.02 -20.53
C LEU A 324 5.49 17.76 -21.47
N THR A 325 4.72 18.73 -20.94
CA THR A 325 3.66 19.41 -21.70
C THR A 325 4.10 20.82 -22.17
N PRO A 326 3.44 21.41 -23.17
CA PRO A 326 3.60 22.83 -23.47
C PRO A 326 3.29 23.72 -22.25
N VAL A 327 3.86 24.93 -22.22
CA VAL A 327 3.55 25.91 -21.16
C VAL A 327 2.07 26.27 -21.22
N GLY A 328 1.41 26.28 -20.05
CA GLY A 328 0.00 26.66 -19.94
C GLY A 328 -0.99 25.54 -20.31
N THR A 329 -0.52 24.29 -20.50
CA THR A 329 -1.42 23.14 -20.68
C THR A 329 -2.05 22.79 -19.34
N ASP A 330 -3.38 22.75 -19.30
CA ASP A 330 -4.13 22.23 -18.15
C ASP A 330 -3.98 20.71 -18.06
N ALA A 331 -3.97 20.19 -16.82
CA ALA A 331 -3.93 18.75 -16.57
C ALA A 331 -4.82 18.39 -15.37
N ALA A 332 -5.55 17.28 -15.47
CA ALA A 332 -6.31 16.67 -14.39
C ALA A 332 -5.53 15.47 -13.86
N ASN A 333 -5.53 15.28 -12.53
CA ASN A 333 -4.75 14.24 -11.87
C ASN A 333 -5.63 13.47 -10.86
N TYR A 334 -6.44 12.56 -11.37
CA TYR A 334 -7.21 11.63 -10.56
C TYR A 334 -6.28 10.53 -10.02
N ALA A 335 -6.21 10.37 -8.71
CA ALA A 335 -5.28 9.44 -8.09
C ALA A 335 -5.71 7.99 -8.25
N PHE A 336 -7.00 7.71 -8.25
CA PHE A 336 -7.58 6.37 -8.22
C PHE A 336 -8.68 6.23 -9.27
N ASP A 337 -8.95 4.97 -9.65
CA ASP A 337 -10.19 4.54 -10.29
C ASP A 337 -10.83 3.40 -9.49
N VAL A 338 -12.07 3.06 -9.81
CA VAL A 338 -12.80 1.98 -9.15
C VAL A 338 -13.05 0.85 -10.15
N THR A 339 -12.51 -0.30 -9.83
CA THR A 339 -12.77 -1.55 -10.54
C THR A 339 -14.01 -2.21 -9.94
N PRO A 340 -15.12 -2.36 -10.70
CA PRO A 340 -16.29 -3.06 -10.21
C PRO A 340 -16.01 -4.53 -9.89
N ALA A 341 -16.62 -5.06 -8.84
CA ALA A 341 -16.45 -6.43 -8.35
C ALA A 341 -16.59 -7.50 -9.44
N ARG A 342 -17.46 -7.28 -10.43
CA ARG A 342 -17.67 -8.21 -11.57
C ARG A 342 -16.41 -8.47 -12.42
N LEU A 343 -15.42 -7.59 -12.38
CA LEU A 343 -14.14 -7.71 -13.10
C LEU A 343 -13.03 -8.33 -12.22
N VAL A 344 -13.32 -8.60 -10.95
CA VAL A 344 -12.37 -9.15 -9.99
C VAL A 344 -12.60 -10.64 -9.83
N SER A 345 -11.65 -11.47 -10.27
CA SER A 345 -11.71 -12.93 -10.15
C SER A 345 -11.68 -13.42 -8.71
N GLY A 346 -11.03 -12.67 -7.82
CA GLY A 346 -11.00 -12.93 -6.39
C GLY A 346 -10.16 -11.95 -5.60
N LEU A 347 -10.41 -11.90 -4.30
CA LEU A 347 -9.63 -11.15 -3.31
C LEU A 347 -8.69 -12.10 -2.59
N ILE A 348 -7.43 -11.70 -2.45
CA ILE A 348 -6.41 -12.42 -1.66
C ILE A 348 -6.21 -11.64 -0.38
N THR A 349 -6.59 -12.23 0.76
CA THR A 349 -6.48 -11.61 2.07
C THR A 349 -5.57 -12.42 3.00
N GLU A 350 -5.27 -11.88 4.15
CA GLU A 350 -4.53 -12.61 5.21
C GLU A 350 -5.31 -13.80 5.78
N ARG A 351 -6.59 -13.96 5.44
CA ARG A 351 -7.45 -15.07 5.88
C ARG A 351 -7.72 -16.11 4.79
N GLY A 352 -7.33 -15.82 3.55
CA GLY A 352 -7.56 -16.72 2.42
C GLY A 352 -7.92 -15.97 1.15
N VAL A 353 -8.30 -16.74 0.14
CA VAL A 353 -8.83 -16.26 -1.14
C VAL A 353 -10.34 -16.39 -1.16
N CYS A 354 -11.06 -15.36 -1.56
CA CYS A 354 -12.52 -15.38 -1.70
C CYS A 354 -12.98 -14.68 -2.96
N ALA A 355 -14.25 -14.91 -3.34
CA ALA A 355 -14.90 -14.12 -4.38
C ALA A 355 -15.02 -12.65 -3.95
N ALA A 356 -14.92 -11.72 -4.92
CA ALA A 356 -15.13 -10.29 -4.69
C ALA A 356 -16.64 -9.98 -4.56
N THR A 357 -17.26 -10.51 -3.51
CA THR A 357 -18.68 -10.35 -3.19
C THR A 357 -18.86 -10.24 -1.69
N GLU A 358 -20.00 -9.67 -1.25
CA GLU A 358 -20.37 -9.61 0.17
C GLU A 358 -20.27 -10.99 0.84
N ASP A 359 -20.89 -12.02 0.26
CA ASP A 359 -20.85 -13.39 0.80
C ASP A 359 -19.43 -13.97 0.83
N GLY A 360 -18.64 -13.71 -0.21
CA GLY A 360 -17.25 -14.13 -0.28
C GLY A 360 -16.41 -13.52 0.84
N ILE A 361 -16.52 -12.20 1.02
CA ILE A 361 -15.82 -11.47 2.09
C ILE A 361 -16.29 -11.96 3.46
N LEU A 362 -17.60 -12.06 3.70
CA LEU A 362 -18.16 -12.53 4.97
C LEU A 362 -17.86 -14.02 5.26
N SER A 363 -17.48 -14.81 4.27
CA SER A 363 -17.01 -16.18 4.50
C SER A 363 -15.67 -16.22 5.23
N LEU A 364 -14.81 -15.23 5.00
CA LEU A 364 -13.51 -15.07 5.66
C LEU A 364 -13.58 -14.21 6.94
N PHE A 365 -14.60 -13.34 7.05
CA PHE A 365 -14.82 -12.41 8.16
C PHE A 365 -16.23 -12.57 8.77
N PRO A 366 -16.57 -13.76 9.31
CA PRO A 366 -17.92 -14.06 9.79
C PRO A 366 -18.39 -13.18 10.95
N GLU A 367 -17.44 -12.60 11.73
CA GLU A 367 -17.71 -11.65 12.80
C GLU A 367 -18.28 -10.30 12.31
N ARG A 368 -18.21 -10.04 11.01
CA ARG A 368 -18.75 -8.83 10.37
C ARG A 368 -20.16 -9.02 9.82
N ARG A 369 -20.74 -10.21 9.97
CA ARG A 369 -22.13 -10.44 9.54
C ARG A 369 -23.06 -9.59 10.41
N PRO A 370 -24.05 -8.91 9.79
CA PRO A 370 -25.13 -8.29 10.56
C PRO A 370 -25.81 -9.35 11.45
N SER A 371 -26.01 -9.01 12.72
CA SER A 371 -26.73 -9.86 13.69
C SER A 371 -28.22 -9.95 13.38
#